data_26d507c76d1d88405430fb9b3837cd30
#
_entry.id   26d507c76d1d88405430fb9b3837cd30
#
_cell.length_a   1.000
_cell.length_b   1.000
_cell.length_c   1.000
_cell.angle_alpha   90.00
_cell.angle_beta   90.00
_cell.angle_gamma   90.00
#
_symmetry.space_group_name_H-M   'P 1'
#
loop_
_entity.id
_entity.type
_entity.pdbx_description
1 polymer ?
#
loop_
_entity_poly.entity_id
_entity_poly.type
_entity_poly.pdbx_seq_one_letter_code
_entity_poly.pdbx_strand_id
1 'polypeptide(L)'
;MKEVKTPRKPLAIYYALVLLMLLLLNFVLLPWMEERQIKEVDYGTFMTMTEEKNIGRVDIESNQIIFTDKDETQVYKTGLMNDTGLTERLYDAGATFSSEIVEQSSPVLSFLIWFVLPIILFSAIGNQMNKKLMEKAGGGPGSMMFGGMGKSNAKVYVQSTAGIRFADVAGEDEAKENLQEVVNYLHDPSKYESIGAKMPKGILLVGPPGTGKTMLAKAVAGESNVPFFSISGSDFVEMFVGMGASKVRDLFKQAKEKAPCIVFIDEIDAIGQKRSGGQYGGNDEREQTLNQLLTEMDGFEGNTGVIILAATNRPESLDPA
;
A
#
# COMPACT_ATOMS: atom_id res chain seq x y z
N MET A 1 23.38 13.85 -10.61
CA MET A 1 22.01 13.30 -10.76
C MET A 1 21.24 13.51 -9.47
N LYS A 2 20.00 14.05 -9.51
CA LYS A 2 19.14 14.14 -8.33
C LYS A 2 18.17 12.96 -8.33
N GLU A 3 18.11 12.24 -7.20
CA GLU A 3 17.11 11.20 -6.98
C GLU A 3 15.73 11.84 -6.83
N VAL A 4 14.80 11.51 -7.71
CA VAL A 4 13.41 11.96 -7.59
C VAL A 4 12.68 10.96 -6.71
N LYS A 5 12.48 11.30 -5.44
CA LYS A 5 11.62 10.51 -4.55
C LYS A 5 10.17 10.69 -4.99
N THR A 6 9.53 9.59 -5.39
CA THR A 6 8.08 9.60 -5.59
C THR A 6 7.39 9.92 -4.26
N PRO A 7 6.46 10.89 -4.22
CA PRO A 7 5.78 11.23 -2.97
C PRO A 7 4.96 10.02 -2.51
N ARG A 8 5.36 9.41 -1.39
CA ARG A 8 4.54 8.41 -0.69
C ARG A 8 3.26 9.11 -0.23
N LYS A 9 2.13 8.74 -0.78
CA LYS A 9 0.84 9.30 -0.43
C LYS A 9 0.45 8.79 0.97
N PRO A 10 0.32 9.65 1.99
CA PRO A 10 -0.04 9.24 3.35
C PRO A 10 -1.55 8.98 3.53
N LEU A 11 -2.31 8.75 2.43
CA LEU A 11 -3.77 8.61 2.49
C LEU A 11 -4.22 7.45 3.37
N ALA A 12 -3.53 6.32 3.34
CA ALA A 12 -3.84 5.15 4.17
C ALA A 12 -3.69 5.45 5.67
N ILE A 13 -2.75 6.31 6.05
CA ILE A 13 -2.53 6.73 7.44
C ILE A 13 -3.70 7.63 7.91
N TYR A 14 -4.20 8.53 7.06
CA TYR A 14 -5.36 9.36 7.40
C TYR A 14 -6.63 8.51 7.58
N TYR A 15 -6.87 7.51 6.73
CA TYR A 15 -8.00 6.60 6.89
C TYR A 15 -7.88 5.74 8.15
N ALA A 16 -6.69 5.23 8.46
CA ALA A 16 -6.44 4.50 9.69
C ALA A 16 -6.63 5.37 10.93
N LEU A 17 -6.20 6.64 10.89
CA LEU A 17 -6.41 7.61 11.97
C LEU A 17 -7.90 7.96 12.16
N VAL A 18 -8.64 8.18 11.07
CA VAL A 18 -10.09 8.45 11.13
C VAL A 18 -10.85 7.24 11.67
N LEU A 19 -10.51 6.03 11.22
CA LEU A 19 -11.10 4.79 11.73
C LEU A 19 -10.79 4.60 13.22
N LEU A 20 -9.55 4.82 13.64
CA LEU A 20 -9.13 4.75 15.04
C LEU A 20 -9.88 5.79 15.89
N MET A 21 -10.04 7.01 15.39
CA MET A 21 -10.77 8.07 16.06
C MET A 21 -12.26 7.73 16.22
N LEU A 22 -12.89 7.16 15.21
CA LEU A 22 -14.28 6.68 15.26
C LEU A 22 -14.46 5.53 16.24
N LEU A 23 -13.50 4.59 16.29
CA LEU A 23 -13.50 3.50 17.26
C LEU A 23 -13.34 4.03 18.69
N LEU A 24 -12.41 4.95 18.93
CA LEU A 24 -12.23 5.60 20.24
C LEU A 24 -13.48 6.39 20.68
N LEU A 25 -14.10 7.12 19.75
CA LEU A 25 -15.32 7.86 20.04
C LEU A 25 -16.45 6.92 20.46
N ASN A 26 -16.65 5.83 19.72
CA ASN A 26 -17.79 4.92 19.89
C ASN A 26 -17.61 3.97 21.10
N PHE A 27 -16.40 3.44 21.32
CA PHE A 27 -16.15 2.42 22.34
C PHE A 27 -15.60 2.97 23.65
N VAL A 28 -15.10 4.22 23.68
CA VAL A 28 -14.51 4.78 24.89
C VAL A 28 -15.23 6.05 25.34
N LEU A 29 -15.45 7.00 24.45
CA LEU A 29 -15.93 8.33 24.84
C LEU A 29 -17.44 8.34 25.10
N LEU A 30 -18.25 7.68 24.27
CA LEU A 30 -19.70 7.63 24.46
C LEU A 30 -20.08 6.85 25.74
N PRO A 31 -19.58 5.63 26.00
CA PRO A 31 -19.88 4.92 27.26
C PRO A 31 -19.40 5.69 28.50
N TRP A 32 -18.22 6.32 28.42
CA TRP A 32 -17.67 7.08 29.53
C TRP A 32 -18.50 8.35 29.88
N MET A 33 -19.17 8.96 28.90
CA MET A 33 -20.06 10.08 29.11
C MET A 33 -21.40 9.64 29.75
N GLU A 34 -21.92 8.46 29.40
CA GLU A 34 -23.14 7.90 29.95
C GLU A 34 -22.97 7.46 31.41
N GLU A 35 -21.86 6.82 31.77
CA GLU A 35 -21.59 6.35 33.13
C GLU A 35 -21.46 7.47 34.19
N ARG A 36 -21.10 8.67 33.80
CA ARG A 36 -20.89 9.77 34.75
C ARG A 36 -22.17 10.36 35.37
N GLN A 37 -23.34 10.04 34.83
CA GLN A 37 -24.60 10.60 35.29
C GLN A 37 -25.40 9.66 36.20
N ILE A 38 -25.03 8.38 36.29
CA ILE A 38 -25.76 7.34 37.02
C ILE A 38 -25.01 6.98 38.30
N LYS A 39 -25.63 7.19 39.44
CA LYS A 39 -25.08 6.84 40.75
C LYS A 39 -25.50 5.42 41.15
N GLU A 40 -24.55 4.55 41.40
CA GLU A 40 -24.82 3.20 41.89
C GLU A 40 -25.09 3.21 43.38
N VAL A 41 -26.19 2.57 43.79
CA VAL A 41 -26.64 2.45 45.20
C VAL A 41 -27.05 1.01 45.47
N ASP A 42 -27.02 0.62 46.75
CA ASP A 42 -27.51 -0.68 47.17
C ASP A 42 -29.04 -0.77 47.16
N TYR A 43 -29.60 -1.98 47.14
CA TYR A 43 -31.02 -2.22 47.09
C TYR A 43 -31.75 -1.69 48.37
N GLY A 44 -31.05 -1.68 49.52
CA GLY A 44 -31.58 -1.11 50.77
C GLY A 44 -31.84 0.41 50.67
N THR A 45 -30.91 1.13 50.06
CA THR A 45 -31.07 2.58 49.78
C THR A 45 -32.25 2.83 48.84
N PHE A 46 -32.42 2.03 47.80
CA PHE A 46 -33.60 2.09 46.91
C PHE A 46 -34.91 1.86 47.67
N MET A 47 -34.95 0.88 48.57
CA MET A 47 -36.10 0.61 49.43
C MET A 47 -36.43 1.79 50.36
N THR A 48 -35.40 2.35 50.99
CA THR A 48 -35.59 3.52 51.88
C THR A 48 -36.15 4.71 51.12
N MET A 49 -35.62 5.00 49.92
CA MET A 49 -36.12 6.08 49.05
C MET A 49 -37.58 5.85 48.61
N THR A 50 -37.94 4.58 48.38
CA THR A 50 -39.32 4.19 48.04
C THR A 50 -40.27 4.40 49.23
N GLU A 51 -39.89 4.02 50.45
CA GLU A 51 -40.68 4.21 51.68
C GLU A 51 -40.86 5.69 52.05
N GLU A 52 -39.81 6.49 51.86
CA GLU A 52 -39.81 7.94 52.07
C GLU A 52 -40.60 8.71 50.99
N LYS A 53 -41.09 8.02 49.96
CA LYS A 53 -41.76 8.61 48.78
C LYS A 53 -40.90 9.63 48.02
N ASN A 54 -39.59 9.45 48.09
CA ASN A 54 -38.60 10.26 47.39
C ASN A 54 -38.09 9.56 46.11
N ILE A 55 -39.04 9.00 45.36
CA ILE A 55 -38.73 8.26 44.11
C ILE A 55 -39.68 8.78 43.01
N GLY A 56 -39.15 9.05 41.84
CA GLY A 56 -39.86 9.56 40.68
C GLY A 56 -40.17 8.49 39.66
N ARG A 57 -39.30 8.35 38.70
CA ARG A 57 -39.41 7.32 37.63
C ARG A 57 -38.57 6.09 37.96
N VAL A 58 -39.11 4.89 37.71
CA VAL A 58 -38.44 3.61 37.95
C VAL A 58 -38.57 2.76 36.69
N ASP A 59 -37.43 2.43 36.07
CA ASP A 59 -37.37 1.55 34.94
C ASP A 59 -36.73 0.23 35.38
N ILE A 60 -37.48 -0.88 35.29
CA ILE A 60 -37.06 -2.21 35.71
C ILE A 60 -36.54 -2.94 34.48
N GLU A 61 -35.23 -3.15 34.45
CA GLU A 61 -34.55 -3.91 33.41
C GLU A 61 -34.32 -5.37 33.81
N SER A 62 -33.82 -6.20 32.94
CA SER A 62 -33.64 -7.65 33.16
C SER A 62 -32.70 -8.00 34.32
N ASN A 63 -31.73 -7.14 34.67
CA ASN A 63 -30.70 -7.38 35.69
C ASN A 63 -30.50 -6.21 36.67
N GLN A 64 -31.15 -5.07 36.45
CA GLN A 64 -31.00 -3.87 37.27
C GLN A 64 -32.30 -3.04 37.29
N ILE A 65 -32.35 -2.13 38.26
CA ILE A 65 -33.40 -1.13 38.36
C ILE A 65 -32.73 0.23 38.23
N ILE A 66 -33.17 1.02 37.28
CA ILE A 66 -32.76 2.42 37.10
C ILE A 66 -33.91 3.30 37.63
N PHE A 67 -33.58 4.28 38.48
CA PHE A 67 -34.59 5.13 39.03
C PHE A 67 -34.10 6.55 39.27
N THR A 68 -35.02 7.50 39.39
CA THR A 68 -34.73 8.90 39.70
C THR A 68 -35.27 9.27 41.07
N ASP A 69 -34.71 10.32 41.66
CA ASP A 69 -35.38 11.00 42.79
C ASP A 69 -36.68 11.67 42.31
N LYS A 70 -37.49 12.11 43.28
CA LYS A 70 -38.80 12.71 43.01
C LYS A 70 -38.75 13.94 42.09
N ASP A 71 -37.67 14.69 42.16
CA ASP A 71 -37.45 15.92 41.38
C ASP A 71 -36.74 15.65 40.03
N GLU A 72 -36.47 14.38 39.69
CA GLU A 72 -35.78 13.91 38.47
C GLU A 72 -34.40 14.56 38.28
N THR A 73 -33.74 14.97 39.36
CA THR A 73 -32.47 15.67 39.31
C THR A 73 -31.26 14.71 39.23
N GLN A 74 -31.41 13.53 39.83
CA GLN A 74 -30.36 12.52 39.90
C GLN A 74 -30.85 11.13 39.47
N VAL A 75 -30.08 10.44 38.66
CA VAL A 75 -30.35 9.05 38.23
C VAL A 75 -29.54 8.08 39.07
N TYR A 76 -30.20 7.03 39.55
CA TYR A 76 -29.63 5.99 40.36
C TYR A 76 -29.80 4.65 39.67
N LYS A 77 -28.90 3.70 39.95
CA LYS A 77 -29.05 2.30 39.54
C LYS A 77 -28.80 1.37 40.74
N THR A 78 -29.56 0.29 40.79
CA THR A 78 -29.36 -0.80 41.76
C THR A 78 -29.58 -2.16 41.10
N GLY A 79 -29.00 -3.22 41.67
CA GLY A 79 -29.22 -4.60 41.19
C GLY A 79 -30.66 -5.05 41.43
N LEU A 80 -31.22 -5.83 40.49
CA LEU A 80 -32.55 -6.45 40.66
C LEU A 80 -32.49 -7.54 41.73
N MET A 81 -33.40 -7.47 42.73
CA MET A 81 -33.63 -8.53 43.70
C MET A 81 -34.98 -9.17 43.47
N ASN A 82 -35.13 -10.44 43.87
CA ASN A 82 -36.40 -11.16 43.72
C ASN A 82 -37.39 -10.75 44.82
N ASP A 83 -38.03 -9.62 44.58
CA ASP A 83 -38.96 -8.96 45.51
C ASP A 83 -40.39 -8.94 44.96
N THR A 84 -41.25 -9.86 45.47
CA THR A 84 -42.62 -10.02 45.01
C THR A 84 -43.55 -8.82 45.38
N GLY A 85 -43.17 -7.99 46.36
CA GLY A 85 -43.93 -6.82 46.80
C GLY A 85 -43.48 -5.48 46.16
N LEU A 86 -42.49 -5.51 45.27
CA LEU A 86 -41.92 -4.31 44.69
C LEU A 86 -42.96 -3.44 43.95
N THR A 87 -43.82 -4.03 43.16
CA THR A 87 -44.84 -3.32 42.36
C THR A 87 -45.86 -2.60 43.23
N GLU A 88 -46.30 -3.23 44.33
CA GLU A 88 -47.24 -2.68 45.27
C GLU A 88 -46.62 -1.46 45.99
N ARG A 89 -45.38 -1.60 46.45
CA ARG A 89 -44.64 -0.50 47.11
C ARG A 89 -44.38 0.70 46.19
N LEU A 90 -44.00 0.44 44.94
CA LEU A 90 -43.82 1.52 43.97
C LEU A 90 -45.12 2.24 43.67
N TYR A 91 -46.25 1.52 43.62
CA TYR A 91 -47.56 2.12 43.44
C TYR A 91 -47.95 2.98 44.63
N ASP A 92 -47.73 2.50 45.87
CA ASP A 92 -48.01 3.24 47.10
C ASP A 92 -47.07 4.44 47.29
N ALA A 93 -45.87 4.37 46.80
CA ALA A 93 -44.93 5.49 46.75
C ALA A 93 -45.33 6.59 45.73
N GLY A 94 -46.23 6.26 44.80
CA GLY A 94 -46.64 7.16 43.71
C GLY A 94 -45.59 7.31 42.61
N ALA A 95 -44.68 6.35 42.49
CA ALA A 95 -43.67 6.35 41.45
C ALA A 95 -44.27 5.95 40.08
N THR A 96 -43.75 6.52 39.02
CA THR A 96 -44.04 6.08 37.66
C THR A 96 -43.08 4.95 37.30
N PHE A 97 -43.59 3.74 37.15
CA PHE A 97 -42.71 2.58 36.85
C PHE A 97 -43.07 1.89 35.54
N SER A 98 -42.04 1.45 34.86
CA SER A 98 -42.14 0.67 33.63
C SER A 98 -41.16 -0.55 33.67
N SER A 99 -41.50 -1.58 32.94
CA SER A 99 -40.59 -2.67 32.67
C SER A 99 -40.14 -2.55 31.23
N GLU A 100 -38.87 -2.86 30.99
CA GLU A 100 -38.31 -2.85 29.65
C GLU A 100 -39.11 -3.84 28.77
N ILE A 101 -39.75 -3.28 27.75
CA ILE A 101 -40.30 -4.12 26.67
C ILE A 101 -39.11 -4.48 25.78
N VAL A 102 -38.53 -5.66 25.95
CA VAL A 102 -37.46 -6.16 25.09
C VAL A 102 -38.03 -6.33 23.68
N GLU A 103 -38.02 -5.27 22.90
CA GLU A 103 -38.16 -5.42 21.45
C GLU A 103 -36.93 -6.17 20.94
N GLN A 104 -37.14 -7.44 20.60
CA GLN A 104 -36.10 -8.23 19.94
C GLN A 104 -35.79 -7.56 18.60
N SER A 105 -34.84 -6.62 18.62
CA SER A 105 -34.26 -6.13 17.40
C SER A 105 -33.66 -7.34 16.67
N SER A 106 -34.17 -7.60 15.46
CA SER A 106 -33.73 -8.75 14.67
C SER A 106 -32.18 -8.73 14.58
N PRO A 107 -31.48 -9.80 15.04
CA PRO A 107 -30.02 -9.86 14.98
C PRO A 107 -29.50 -9.63 13.55
N VAL A 108 -30.31 -9.99 12.55
CA VAL A 108 -30.04 -9.78 11.13
C VAL A 108 -30.06 -8.30 10.77
N LEU A 109 -31.02 -7.52 11.30
CA LEU A 109 -31.11 -6.10 11.04
C LEU A 109 -29.96 -5.34 11.68
N SER A 110 -29.59 -5.69 12.91
CA SER A 110 -28.42 -5.10 13.60
C SER A 110 -27.13 -5.42 12.86
N PHE A 111 -26.93 -6.65 12.38
CA PHE A 111 -25.79 -7.04 11.56
C PHE A 111 -25.74 -6.24 10.24
N LEU A 112 -26.86 -6.08 9.56
CA LEU A 112 -26.94 -5.31 8.31
C LEU A 112 -26.57 -3.84 8.53
N ILE A 113 -27.07 -3.22 9.60
CA ILE A 113 -26.80 -1.81 9.90
C ILE A 113 -25.34 -1.60 10.33
N TRP A 114 -24.81 -2.45 11.20
CA TRP A 114 -23.49 -2.24 11.79
C TRP A 114 -22.32 -2.75 10.93
N PHE A 115 -22.54 -3.76 10.09
CA PHE A 115 -21.47 -4.35 9.26
C PHE A 115 -21.65 -4.11 7.77
N VAL A 116 -22.85 -4.28 7.24
CA VAL A 116 -23.07 -4.21 5.78
C VAL A 116 -23.20 -2.76 5.31
N LEU A 117 -23.92 -1.93 6.04
CA LEU A 117 -24.12 -0.52 5.69
C LEU A 117 -22.82 0.28 5.61
N PRO A 118 -21.86 0.19 6.56
CA PRO A 118 -20.57 0.85 6.44
C PRO A 118 -19.76 0.37 5.24
N ILE A 119 -19.77 -0.93 4.95
CA ILE A 119 -19.06 -1.49 3.79
C ILE A 119 -19.62 -0.93 2.48
N ILE A 120 -20.95 -0.85 2.35
CA ILE A 120 -21.60 -0.27 1.17
C ILE A 120 -21.27 1.22 1.06
N LEU A 121 -21.32 1.96 2.18
CA LEU A 121 -21.03 3.40 2.21
C LEU A 121 -19.56 3.68 1.83
N PHE A 122 -18.61 2.91 2.39
CA PHE A 122 -17.20 3.01 2.02
C PHE A 122 -16.93 2.61 0.58
N SER A 123 -17.63 1.58 0.06
CA SER A 123 -17.55 1.17 -1.34
C SER A 123 -18.08 2.26 -2.28
N ALA A 124 -19.20 2.89 -1.93
CA ALA A 124 -19.81 3.97 -2.72
C ALA A 124 -18.92 5.23 -2.71
N ILE A 125 -18.41 5.65 -1.55
CA ILE A 125 -17.49 6.79 -1.40
C ILE A 125 -16.17 6.48 -2.13
N GLY A 126 -15.63 5.28 -1.96
CA GLY A 126 -14.42 4.83 -2.66
C GLY A 126 -14.58 4.85 -4.18
N ASN A 127 -15.74 4.42 -4.69
CA ASN A 127 -16.05 4.42 -6.12
C ASN A 127 -16.23 5.86 -6.68
N GLN A 128 -16.80 6.76 -5.91
CA GLN A 128 -16.96 8.17 -6.29
C GLN A 128 -15.62 8.93 -6.25
N MET A 129 -14.76 8.64 -5.29
CA MET A 129 -13.39 9.17 -5.25
C MET A 129 -12.51 8.58 -6.34
N ASN A 130 -12.67 7.29 -6.67
CA ASN A 130 -11.95 6.64 -7.77
C ASN A 130 -12.30 7.26 -9.14
N LYS A 131 -13.56 7.60 -9.41
CA LYS A 131 -13.92 8.27 -10.68
C LYS A 131 -13.17 9.60 -10.84
N LYS A 132 -13.04 10.40 -9.79
CA LYS A 132 -12.28 11.68 -9.83
C LYS A 132 -10.76 11.51 -9.85
N LEU A 133 -10.22 10.39 -9.32
CA LEU A 133 -8.79 10.07 -9.41
C LEU A 133 -8.43 9.35 -10.72
N MET A 134 -9.34 8.60 -11.32
CA MET A 134 -9.13 7.89 -12.58
C MET A 134 -9.03 8.83 -13.79
N GLU A 135 -9.74 9.94 -13.80
CA GLU A 135 -9.57 10.98 -14.83
C GLU A 135 -8.17 11.61 -14.83
N LYS A 136 -7.40 11.46 -13.73
CA LYS A 136 -6.01 11.96 -13.60
C LYS A 136 -4.93 10.89 -13.61
N ALA A 137 -5.24 9.60 -13.57
CA ALA A 137 -4.24 8.54 -13.33
C ALA A 137 -4.48 7.20 -14.04
N GLY A 138 -5.17 7.14 -15.15
CA GLY A 138 -5.14 6.06 -16.16
C GLY A 138 -5.02 4.59 -15.69
N GLY A 139 -5.73 4.13 -14.66
CA GLY A 139 -5.61 2.75 -14.16
C GLY A 139 -6.94 2.13 -13.73
N GLY A 140 -7.25 0.91 -14.18
CA GLY A 140 -8.51 0.19 -14.02
C GLY A 140 -8.86 -0.33 -12.59
N PRO A 141 -10.11 -0.83 -12.37
CA PRO A 141 -10.67 -1.09 -11.02
C PRO A 141 -10.04 -2.21 -10.19
N GLY A 142 -9.13 -3.02 -10.75
CA GLY A 142 -8.46 -4.11 -10.03
C GLY A 142 -7.18 -3.70 -9.27
N SER A 143 -6.73 -2.45 -9.41
CA SER A 143 -5.40 -2.01 -8.98
C SER A 143 -5.29 -1.60 -7.50
N MET A 144 -6.37 -1.51 -6.73
CA MET A 144 -6.30 -0.90 -5.39
C MET A 144 -5.94 -1.85 -4.25
N MET A 145 -6.22 -3.14 -4.37
CA MET A 145 -5.92 -4.09 -3.28
C MET A 145 -4.54 -4.76 -3.44
N PHE A 146 -4.03 -4.85 -4.68
CA PHE A 146 -2.70 -5.38 -5.01
C PHE A 146 -1.83 -4.43 -5.84
N GLY A 147 -2.33 -3.29 -6.30
CA GLY A 147 -1.68 -2.38 -7.25
C GLY A 147 -0.46 -1.60 -6.73
N GLY A 148 -0.13 -1.72 -5.46
CA GLY A 148 1.09 -1.15 -4.88
C GLY A 148 2.28 -2.11 -4.84
N MET A 149 2.03 -3.42 -4.91
CA MET A 149 3.07 -4.43 -4.72
C MET A 149 3.85 -4.76 -6.00
N GLY A 150 3.29 -4.49 -7.18
CA GLY A 150 3.95 -4.74 -8.47
C GLY A 150 4.63 -3.51 -9.11
N LYS A 151 4.73 -2.38 -8.41
CA LYS A 151 5.45 -1.22 -8.94
C LYS A 151 6.94 -1.38 -8.80
N SER A 152 7.65 -1.12 -9.89
CA SER A 152 9.11 -1.08 -9.88
C SER A 152 9.61 -0.02 -8.90
N ASN A 153 10.55 -0.42 -8.02
CA ASN A 153 11.30 0.49 -7.16
C ASN A 153 12.52 1.11 -7.89
N ALA A 154 12.53 1.08 -9.22
CA ALA A 154 13.61 1.66 -9.99
C ALA A 154 13.80 3.14 -9.61
N LYS A 155 15.03 3.47 -9.29
CA LYS A 155 15.43 4.86 -9.04
C LYS A 155 15.55 5.56 -10.38
N VAL A 156 14.65 6.51 -10.63
CA VAL A 156 14.73 7.35 -11.84
C VAL A 156 15.63 8.54 -11.52
N TYR A 157 16.77 8.56 -12.12
CA TYR A 157 17.67 9.71 -12.08
C TYR A 157 17.37 10.60 -13.28
N VAL A 158 16.63 11.68 -13.06
CA VAL A 158 16.47 12.74 -14.07
C VAL A 158 17.68 13.65 -13.97
N GLN A 159 18.24 13.98 -15.11
CA GLN A 159 19.45 14.75 -15.22
C GLN A 159 19.44 16.01 -14.37
N SER A 160 20.49 16.19 -13.58
CA SER A 160 20.95 17.49 -13.14
C SER A 160 22.22 17.84 -13.93
N THR A 161 22.44 19.10 -14.17
CA THR A 161 23.62 19.70 -14.83
C THR A 161 24.98 19.30 -14.25
N ALA A 162 25.03 18.44 -13.24
CA ALA A 162 26.21 17.87 -12.57
C ALA A 162 26.19 16.34 -12.61
N GLY A 163 25.91 15.73 -13.75
CA GLY A 163 25.96 14.26 -13.92
C GLY A 163 27.40 13.74 -13.98
N ILE A 164 27.61 12.49 -13.54
CA ILE A 164 28.87 11.78 -13.74
C ILE A 164 29.10 11.63 -15.23
N ARG A 165 30.33 11.92 -15.69
CA ARG A 165 30.79 11.82 -17.09
C ARG A 165 31.94 10.84 -17.21
N PHE A 166 32.30 10.48 -18.45
CA PHE A 166 33.46 9.62 -18.70
C PHE A 166 34.76 10.17 -18.14
N ALA A 167 34.92 11.51 -18.07
CA ALA A 167 36.05 12.16 -17.43
C ALA A 167 36.17 11.86 -15.93
N ASP A 168 35.07 11.54 -15.27
CA ASP A 168 35.03 11.22 -13.83
C ASP A 168 35.35 9.74 -13.56
N VAL A 169 35.44 8.91 -14.61
CA VAL A 169 35.75 7.47 -14.52
C VAL A 169 37.23 7.28 -14.85
N ALA A 170 38.01 6.82 -13.88
CA ALA A 170 39.42 6.53 -14.09
C ALA A 170 39.60 5.15 -14.75
N GLY A 171 40.54 5.04 -15.71
CA GLY A 171 40.78 3.81 -16.46
C GLY A 171 39.63 3.42 -17.38
N GLU A 172 39.53 2.14 -17.72
CA GLU A 172 38.49 1.53 -18.57
C GLU A 172 38.37 2.20 -19.95
N ASP A 173 39.48 2.58 -20.57
CA ASP A 173 39.50 3.39 -21.81
C ASP A 173 38.86 2.67 -22.98
N GLU A 174 39.09 1.37 -23.12
CA GLU A 174 38.48 0.51 -24.16
C GLU A 174 36.96 0.42 -23.97
N ALA A 175 36.50 0.23 -22.73
CA ALA A 175 35.07 0.18 -22.44
C ALA A 175 34.39 1.54 -22.69
N LYS A 176 35.07 2.65 -22.38
CA LYS A 176 34.57 4.02 -22.66
C LYS A 176 34.47 4.27 -24.16
N GLU A 177 35.45 3.84 -24.95
CA GLU A 177 35.46 3.99 -26.42
C GLU A 177 34.24 3.23 -27.03
N ASN A 178 34.02 2.00 -26.63
CA ASN A 178 32.86 1.21 -27.07
C ASN A 178 31.53 1.83 -26.66
N LEU A 179 31.45 2.38 -25.44
CA LEU A 179 30.24 3.02 -24.95
C LEU A 179 30.01 4.43 -25.54
N GLN A 180 31.06 5.06 -26.10
CA GLN A 180 30.93 6.34 -26.79
C GLN A 180 30.07 6.21 -28.07
N GLU A 181 30.09 5.05 -28.73
CA GLU A 181 29.20 4.76 -29.87
C GLU A 181 27.74 4.77 -29.44
N VAL A 182 27.43 4.24 -28.25
CA VAL A 182 26.09 4.24 -27.67
C VAL A 182 25.63 5.66 -27.37
N VAL A 183 26.51 6.47 -26.81
CA VAL A 183 26.25 7.90 -26.56
C VAL A 183 25.97 8.63 -27.87
N ASN A 184 26.78 8.41 -28.89
CA ASN A 184 26.60 9.03 -30.21
C ASN A 184 25.28 8.64 -30.86
N TYR A 185 24.88 7.35 -30.74
CA TYR A 185 23.58 6.88 -31.23
C TYR A 185 22.41 7.55 -30.50
N LEU A 186 22.48 7.67 -29.17
CA LEU A 186 21.43 8.32 -28.38
C LEU A 186 21.26 9.80 -28.70
N HIS A 187 22.34 10.45 -29.16
CA HIS A 187 22.30 11.84 -29.58
C HIS A 187 21.70 12.03 -30.99
N ASP A 188 22.03 11.14 -31.92
CA ASP A 188 21.56 11.23 -33.32
C ASP A 188 21.25 9.82 -33.88
N PRO A 189 20.12 9.23 -33.54
CA PRO A 189 19.69 7.93 -34.04
C PRO A 189 19.56 7.91 -35.58
N SER A 190 19.13 9.01 -36.18
CA SER A 190 18.83 9.10 -37.62
C SER A 190 20.06 8.87 -38.51
N LYS A 191 21.24 9.27 -38.03
CA LYS A 191 22.49 9.06 -38.71
C LYS A 191 22.77 7.57 -38.91
N TYR A 192 22.54 6.76 -37.88
CA TYR A 192 22.78 5.31 -37.91
C TYR A 192 21.70 4.56 -38.69
N GLU A 193 20.45 4.99 -38.62
CA GLU A 193 19.33 4.45 -39.39
C GLU A 193 19.54 4.66 -40.90
N SER A 194 20.06 5.82 -41.30
CA SER A 194 20.30 6.14 -42.71
C SER A 194 21.29 5.24 -43.40
N ILE A 195 22.22 4.63 -42.65
CA ILE A 195 23.20 3.66 -43.14
C ILE A 195 22.80 2.20 -42.89
N GLY A 196 21.58 1.97 -42.35
CA GLY A 196 21.08 0.61 -42.05
C GLY A 196 21.72 -0.03 -40.80
N ALA A 197 22.42 0.72 -39.97
CA ALA A 197 23.01 0.22 -38.73
C ALA A 197 21.89 -0.06 -37.69
N LYS A 198 21.96 -1.24 -37.09
CA LYS A 198 21.05 -1.62 -36.02
C LYS A 198 21.74 -1.48 -34.67
N MET A 199 21.12 -0.75 -33.77
CA MET A 199 21.59 -0.62 -32.38
C MET A 199 21.43 -1.96 -31.64
N PRO A 200 22.40 -2.39 -30.84
CA PRO A 200 22.21 -3.51 -29.93
C PRO A 200 21.13 -3.18 -28.91
N LYS A 201 20.25 -4.14 -28.63
CA LYS A 201 19.15 -3.98 -27.63
C LYS A 201 19.67 -3.79 -26.21
N GLY A 202 20.86 -4.33 -25.93
CA GLY A 202 21.49 -4.25 -24.62
C GLY A 202 22.99 -4.46 -24.66
N ILE A 203 23.65 -4.04 -23.60
CA ILE A 203 25.09 -4.13 -23.38
C ILE A 203 25.33 -4.73 -22.01
N LEU A 204 26.19 -5.72 -21.92
CA LEU A 204 26.57 -6.35 -20.66
C LEU A 204 27.94 -5.86 -20.19
N LEU A 205 27.97 -5.26 -19.01
CA LEU A 205 29.19 -4.87 -18.31
C LEU A 205 29.64 -6.01 -17.39
N VAL A 206 30.77 -6.59 -17.72
CA VAL A 206 31.34 -7.73 -16.99
C VAL A 206 32.63 -7.33 -16.30
N GLY A 207 32.81 -7.74 -15.05
CA GLY A 207 34.03 -7.48 -14.30
C GLY A 207 33.89 -7.78 -12.81
N PRO A 208 34.98 -7.84 -12.06
CA PRO A 208 34.96 -8.06 -10.62
C PRO A 208 34.18 -6.97 -9.86
N PRO A 209 33.79 -7.22 -8.60
CA PRO A 209 33.21 -6.19 -7.75
C PRO A 209 34.17 -5.00 -7.59
N GLY A 210 33.62 -3.77 -7.56
CA GLY A 210 34.40 -2.56 -7.33
C GLY A 210 35.11 -1.97 -8.56
N THR A 211 35.01 -2.56 -9.76
CA THR A 211 35.60 -2.01 -11.00
C THR A 211 34.88 -0.80 -11.60
N GLY A 212 33.81 -0.32 -10.95
CA GLY A 212 33.14 0.91 -11.38
C GLY A 212 32.03 0.72 -12.43
N LYS A 213 31.54 -0.51 -12.70
CA LYS A 213 30.46 -0.79 -13.68
C LYS A 213 29.24 0.11 -13.54
N THR A 214 28.75 0.28 -12.33
CA THR A 214 27.61 1.18 -12.02
C THR A 214 27.95 2.64 -12.28
N MET A 215 29.20 3.05 -12.02
CA MET A 215 29.68 4.42 -12.29
C MET A 215 29.80 4.66 -13.80
N LEU A 216 30.30 3.69 -14.53
CA LEU A 216 30.42 3.74 -15.97
C LEU A 216 29.04 3.84 -16.65
N ALA A 217 28.06 3.03 -16.21
CA ALA A 217 26.68 3.14 -16.71
C ALA A 217 26.06 4.53 -16.47
N LYS A 218 26.31 5.12 -15.30
CA LYS A 218 25.88 6.50 -14.99
C LYS A 218 26.59 7.53 -15.86
N ALA A 219 27.86 7.29 -16.19
CA ALA A 219 28.62 8.18 -17.07
C ALA A 219 28.06 8.19 -18.50
N VAL A 220 27.69 7.01 -19.04
CA VAL A 220 26.99 6.91 -20.34
C VAL A 220 25.72 7.76 -20.36
N ALA A 221 24.90 7.66 -19.33
CA ALA A 221 23.67 8.44 -19.23
C ALA A 221 23.95 9.98 -19.08
N GLY A 222 25.01 10.32 -18.34
CA GLY A 222 25.44 11.71 -18.16
C GLY A 222 25.98 12.33 -19.45
N GLU A 223 26.74 11.56 -20.26
CA GLU A 223 27.21 11.99 -21.57
C GLU A 223 26.06 12.09 -22.59
N SER A 224 25.15 11.09 -22.60
CA SER A 224 24.03 11.04 -23.54
C SER A 224 22.94 12.05 -23.23
N ASN A 225 22.93 12.63 -22.05
CA ASN A 225 21.90 13.57 -21.61
C ASN A 225 20.47 12.99 -21.61
N VAL A 226 20.32 11.71 -21.29
CA VAL A 226 19.05 10.99 -21.28
C VAL A 226 18.65 10.54 -19.86
N PRO A 227 17.35 10.26 -19.58
CA PRO A 227 16.90 9.67 -18.34
C PRO A 227 17.57 8.34 -18.06
N PHE A 228 17.90 8.11 -16.79
CA PHE A 228 18.56 6.90 -16.32
C PHE A 228 17.71 6.20 -15.27
N PHE A 229 17.28 4.97 -15.58
CA PHE A 229 16.58 4.08 -14.65
C PHE A 229 17.58 3.11 -14.06
N SER A 230 17.71 3.02 -12.76
CA SER A 230 18.62 2.09 -12.10
C SER A 230 17.85 1.19 -11.14
N ILE A 231 18.05 -0.13 -11.28
CA ILE A 231 17.47 -1.15 -10.44
C ILE A 231 18.49 -2.26 -10.21
N SER A 232 18.43 -2.96 -9.07
CA SER A 232 19.18 -4.18 -8.84
C SER A 232 18.38 -5.39 -9.32
N GLY A 233 19.04 -6.40 -9.90
CA GLY A 233 18.43 -7.69 -10.22
C GLY A 233 17.76 -8.35 -9.02
N SER A 234 18.32 -8.17 -7.83
CA SER A 234 17.72 -8.63 -6.57
C SER A 234 16.37 -7.97 -6.23
N ASP A 235 16.10 -6.75 -6.72
CA ASP A 235 14.82 -6.06 -6.50
C ASP A 235 13.65 -6.72 -7.25
N PHE A 236 13.93 -7.58 -8.21
CA PHE A 236 12.93 -8.38 -8.93
C PHE A 236 12.63 -9.71 -8.27
N VAL A 237 13.50 -10.19 -7.36
CA VAL A 237 13.28 -11.45 -6.64
C VAL A 237 12.30 -11.21 -5.50
N GLU A 238 11.11 -11.77 -5.62
CA GLU A 238 10.02 -11.58 -4.67
C GLU A 238 9.55 -12.93 -4.09
N MET A 239 8.87 -12.87 -2.94
CA MET A 239 8.30 -14.06 -2.31
C MET A 239 7.03 -14.55 -3.00
N PHE A 240 6.34 -13.69 -3.76
CA PHE A 240 5.06 -14.00 -4.39
C PHE A 240 5.21 -14.15 -5.90
N VAL A 241 4.75 -15.26 -6.42
CA VAL A 241 4.82 -15.60 -7.85
C VAL A 241 4.15 -14.52 -8.71
N GLY A 242 4.85 -14.07 -9.74
CA GLY A 242 4.37 -13.07 -10.69
C GLY A 242 4.62 -11.61 -10.30
N MET A 243 5.11 -11.33 -9.09
CA MET A 243 5.42 -9.95 -8.68
C MET A 243 6.67 -9.41 -9.37
N GLY A 244 7.72 -10.21 -9.51
CA GLY A 244 8.93 -9.86 -10.25
C GLY A 244 8.60 -9.52 -11.71
N ALA A 245 7.84 -10.37 -12.38
CA ALA A 245 7.37 -10.13 -13.74
C ALA A 245 6.53 -8.86 -13.89
N SER A 246 5.71 -8.52 -12.88
CA SER A 246 4.94 -7.27 -12.86
C SER A 246 5.84 -6.04 -12.71
N LYS A 247 6.89 -6.12 -11.89
CA LYS A 247 7.89 -5.04 -11.75
C LYS A 247 8.68 -4.82 -13.04
N VAL A 248 9.05 -5.90 -13.74
CA VAL A 248 9.70 -5.81 -15.05
C VAL A 248 8.79 -5.04 -16.01
N ARG A 249 7.54 -5.44 -16.17
CA ARG A 249 6.58 -4.76 -17.07
C ARG A 249 6.42 -3.27 -16.71
N ASP A 250 6.31 -2.93 -15.42
CA ASP A 250 6.17 -1.55 -14.98
C ASP A 250 7.43 -0.73 -15.28
N LEU A 251 8.62 -1.27 -15.06
CA LEU A 251 9.90 -0.63 -15.40
C LEU A 251 9.97 -0.30 -16.90
N PHE A 252 9.73 -1.30 -17.76
CA PHE A 252 9.82 -1.13 -19.20
C PHE A 252 8.73 -0.20 -19.75
N LYS A 253 7.53 -0.22 -19.17
CA LYS A 253 6.49 0.75 -19.48
C LYS A 253 6.95 2.18 -19.18
N GLN A 254 7.51 2.42 -17.99
CA GLN A 254 8.04 3.74 -17.63
C GLN A 254 9.22 4.17 -18.51
N ALA A 255 10.07 3.23 -18.90
CA ALA A 255 11.19 3.50 -19.81
C ALA A 255 10.67 3.91 -21.19
N LYS A 256 9.70 3.19 -21.77
CA LYS A 256 9.07 3.53 -23.06
C LYS A 256 8.42 4.93 -23.04
N GLU A 257 7.77 5.29 -21.92
CA GLU A 257 7.16 6.62 -21.76
C GLU A 257 8.19 7.77 -21.70
N LYS A 258 9.44 7.45 -21.37
CA LYS A 258 10.53 8.43 -21.21
C LYS A 258 11.68 8.26 -22.22
N ALA A 259 11.43 7.51 -23.29
CA ALA A 259 12.43 7.35 -24.35
C ALA A 259 12.77 8.71 -25.03
N PRO A 260 14.02 8.97 -25.45
CA PRO A 260 15.16 8.07 -25.31
C PRO A 260 15.68 7.98 -23.86
N CYS A 261 16.00 6.76 -23.39
CA CYS A 261 16.48 6.56 -22.02
C CYS A 261 17.37 5.32 -21.90
N ILE A 262 18.07 5.22 -20.76
CA ILE A 262 18.88 4.05 -20.40
C ILE A 262 18.25 3.35 -19.21
N VAL A 263 18.08 2.01 -19.31
CA VAL A 263 17.69 1.12 -18.19
C VAL A 263 18.94 0.36 -17.77
N PHE A 264 19.38 0.57 -16.55
CA PHE A 264 20.51 -0.12 -15.96
C PHE A 264 20.04 -1.14 -14.94
N ILE A 265 20.43 -2.41 -15.13
CA ILE A 265 20.14 -3.51 -14.23
C ILE A 265 21.46 -4.00 -13.64
N ASP A 266 21.69 -3.66 -12.37
CA ASP A 266 22.88 -4.17 -11.66
C ASP A 266 22.63 -5.58 -11.14
N GLU A 267 23.67 -6.39 -11.02
CA GLU A 267 23.58 -7.78 -10.53
C GLU A 267 22.54 -8.61 -11.30
N ILE A 268 22.55 -8.53 -12.63
CA ILE A 268 21.57 -9.23 -13.49
C ILE A 268 21.56 -10.75 -13.24
N ASP A 269 22.67 -11.32 -12.75
CA ASP A 269 22.79 -12.73 -12.38
C ASP A 269 21.83 -13.14 -11.23
N ALA A 270 21.27 -12.20 -10.47
CA ALA A 270 20.25 -12.51 -9.45
C ALA A 270 18.97 -13.12 -10.07
N ILE A 271 18.62 -12.72 -11.31
CA ILE A 271 17.44 -13.21 -12.05
C ILE A 271 17.82 -14.04 -13.28
N GLY A 272 18.98 -13.79 -13.84
CA GLY A 272 19.44 -14.37 -15.11
C GLY A 272 20.21 -15.69 -14.98
N GLN A 273 20.11 -16.42 -13.87
CA GLN A 273 20.85 -17.68 -13.69
C GLN A 273 20.37 -18.81 -14.61
N LYS A 274 21.32 -19.65 -15.03
CA LYS A 274 21.05 -20.90 -15.77
C LYS A 274 20.05 -21.78 -15.02
N ARG A 275 19.17 -22.41 -15.78
CA ARG A 275 18.22 -23.41 -15.27
C ARG A 275 18.97 -24.58 -14.65
N SER A 276 18.98 -24.69 -13.33
CA SER A 276 19.46 -25.88 -12.65
C SER A 276 18.30 -26.85 -12.52
N GLY A 277 18.43 -28.05 -13.09
CA GLY A 277 17.42 -29.11 -13.12
C GLY A 277 17.09 -29.73 -11.75
N GLY A 278 17.06 -28.95 -10.69
CA GLY A 278 16.75 -29.35 -9.31
C GLY A 278 15.30 -29.08 -8.94
N GLN A 279 14.63 -30.11 -8.56
CA GLN A 279 13.23 -30.27 -8.22
C GLN A 279 12.87 -29.66 -6.85
N TYR A 280 12.90 -28.32 -6.71
CA TYR A 280 12.30 -27.63 -5.54
C TYR A 280 11.76 -26.24 -5.92
N GLY A 281 10.53 -25.97 -5.56
CA GLY A 281 9.63 -24.87 -5.95
C GLY A 281 10.04 -23.41 -5.65
N GLY A 282 11.31 -23.10 -5.59
CA GLY A 282 11.81 -21.71 -5.42
C GLY A 282 12.30 -21.04 -6.71
N ASN A 283 12.35 -21.79 -7.84
CA ASN A 283 12.87 -21.27 -9.11
C ASN A 283 11.79 -20.69 -10.04
N ASP A 284 10.52 -21.04 -9.83
CA ASP A 284 9.43 -20.67 -10.74
C ASP A 284 9.25 -19.15 -10.87
N GLU A 285 9.41 -18.41 -9.78
CA GLU A 285 9.26 -16.96 -9.77
C GLU A 285 10.42 -16.27 -10.51
N ARG A 286 11.66 -16.72 -10.30
CA ARG A 286 12.83 -16.20 -11.01
C ARG A 286 12.75 -16.49 -12.50
N GLU A 287 12.36 -17.71 -12.87
CA GLU A 287 12.19 -18.10 -14.26
C GLU A 287 11.08 -17.29 -14.95
N GLN A 288 9.96 -17.07 -14.27
CA GLN A 288 8.88 -16.23 -14.79
C GLN A 288 9.35 -14.78 -14.99
N THR A 289 10.14 -14.26 -14.04
CA THR A 289 10.71 -12.91 -14.12
C THR A 289 11.71 -12.79 -15.26
N LEU A 290 12.59 -13.78 -15.43
CA LEU A 290 13.55 -13.83 -16.55
C LEU A 290 12.81 -13.89 -17.89
N ASN A 291 11.83 -14.77 -18.03
CA ASN A 291 11.03 -14.88 -19.26
C ASN A 291 10.31 -13.57 -19.59
N GLN A 292 9.79 -12.88 -18.58
CA GLN A 292 9.18 -11.56 -18.77
C GLN A 292 10.22 -10.51 -19.21
N LEU A 293 11.43 -10.54 -18.63
CA LEU A 293 12.53 -9.65 -19.03
C LEU A 293 12.89 -9.87 -20.49
N LEU A 294 13.09 -11.12 -20.90
CA LEU A 294 13.38 -11.49 -22.30
C LEU A 294 12.26 -11.04 -23.24
N THR A 295 11.01 -11.24 -22.85
CA THR A 295 9.83 -10.79 -23.63
C THR A 295 9.81 -9.28 -23.82
N GLU A 296 10.11 -8.51 -22.78
CA GLU A 296 10.17 -7.05 -22.89
C GLU A 296 11.35 -6.59 -23.74
N MET A 297 12.49 -7.27 -23.63
CA MET A 297 13.68 -7.00 -24.47
C MET A 297 13.44 -7.34 -25.93
N ASP A 298 12.76 -8.45 -26.23
CA ASP A 298 12.42 -8.85 -27.61
C ASP A 298 11.36 -7.95 -28.22
N GLY A 299 10.45 -7.41 -27.40
CA GLY A 299 9.46 -6.44 -27.82
C GLY A 299 10.00 -5.05 -28.20
N PHE A 300 11.33 -4.85 -28.12
CA PHE A 300 11.98 -3.66 -28.67
C PHE A 300 12.28 -3.87 -30.16
N GLU A 301 11.29 -3.63 -30.99
CA GLU A 301 11.52 -3.48 -32.44
C GLU A 301 12.26 -2.16 -32.67
N GLY A 302 13.47 -2.28 -33.14
CA GLY A 302 14.38 -1.33 -33.79
C GLY A 302 14.49 0.14 -33.35
N ASN A 303 13.44 0.83 -32.89
CA ASN A 303 13.43 2.30 -32.74
C ASN A 303 12.77 2.83 -31.48
N THR A 304 12.76 2.07 -30.38
CA THR A 304 12.10 2.56 -29.16
C THR A 304 12.94 3.59 -28.39
N GLY A 305 14.20 3.80 -28.71
CA GLY A 305 15.10 4.72 -28.00
C GLY A 305 15.44 4.25 -26.57
N VAL A 306 15.14 3.02 -26.19
CA VAL A 306 15.49 2.45 -24.88
C VAL A 306 16.68 1.53 -25.02
N ILE A 307 17.74 1.79 -24.26
CA ILE A 307 18.95 0.96 -24.22
C ILE A 307 19.06 0.31 -22.85
N ILE A 308 19.33 -1.00 -22.85
CA ILE A 308 19.53 -1.75 -21.62
C ILE A 308 21.03 -1.88 -21.36
N LEU A 309 21.48 -1.45 -20.19
CA LEU A 309 22.81 -1.76 -19.68
C LEU A 309 22.63 -2.73 -18.51
N ALA A 310 23.26 -3.88 -18.57
CA ALA A 310 23.26 -4.84 -17.48
C ALA A 310 24.68 -4.99 -16.91
N ALA A 311 24.81 -5.24 -15.62
CA ALA A 311 26.09 -5.53 -14.99
C ALA A 311 26.06 -6.85 -14.23
N THR A 312 27.16 -7.59 -14.32
CA THR A 312 27.35 -8.82 -13.56
C THR A 312 28.81 -9.01 -13.14
N ASN A 313 28.99 -9.70 -12.04
CA ASN A 313 30.29 -10.17 -11.57
C ASN A 313 30.52 -11.65 -11.94
N ARG A 314 29.49 -12.35 -12.45
CA ARG A 314 29.47 -13.81 -12.71
C ARG A 314 28.87 -14.12 -14.08
N PRO A 315 29.55 -13.77 -15.18
CA PRO A 315 28.98 -13.98 -16.50
C PRO A 315 28.72 -15.47 -16.80
N GLU A 316 29.50 -16.37 -16.19
CA GLU A 316 29.37 -17.82 -16.34
C GLU A 316 28.08 -18.39 -15.76
N SER A 317 27.43 -17.67 -14.84
CA SER A 317 26.16 -18.09 -14.20
C SER A 317 24.96 -17.72 -15.05
N LEU A 318 25.10 -16.82 -16.04
CA LEU A 318 23.99 -16.33 -16.83
C LEU A 318 23.42 -17.38 -17.77
N ASP A 319 22.10 -17.36 -17.97
CA ASP A 319 21.41 -18.14 -18.99
C ASP A 319 21.84 -17.65 -20.38
N PRO A 320 22.14 -18.59 -21.34
CA PRO A 320 22.54 -18.20 -22.68
C PRO A 320 21.54 -17.32 -23.45
N ALA A 321 20.26 -17.39 -23.09
CA ALA A 321 19.22 -16.56 -23.71
C ALA A 321 19.32 -15.10 -23.30
#